data_6173bbfd69d1365140fcbb006255e9ba
#
_entry.id   6173bbfd69d1365140fcbb006255e9ba
#
_cell.length_a   1.000
_cell.length_b   1.000
_cell.length_c   1.000
_cell.angle_alpha   90.00
_cell.angle_beta   90.00
_cell.angle_gamma   90.00
#
_symmetry.space_group_name_H-M   'P 1'
#
loop_
_entity.id
_entity.type
_entity.pdbx_description
1 polymer ?
#
loop_
_entity_poly.entity_id
_entity_poly.type
_entity_poly.pdbx_seq_one_letter_code
_entity_poly.pdbx_strand_id
1 'polypeptide(L)'
;MEILLYAAGVIIMAIAIALSIALHEVGHLVPAKLFKVRVPQYMIGFGKTIFSFRRGETEYGFKAIPLGGYISMIGMYPPAPEHEERVKRAMEHPTEGNAEGTTGVEEEHEPEIETLRAGTTSPFGSLANAAREADLERLKPGDENRLFYKLPVYKRMIIMLGGPSMNLLIGIVCTTILICGFGTLSATNKVASVSDCVPKATITEDRISYSECTDSSAPSPAKAAGLRKDDRIVAINGNRTSTWEQVSSNIRQAGNNTVTVTIERDGSEQQLTMTPALLERPVVDEKTREYVRNDDGSFKMMTGGFIGISPTSEMVPGSLGDVMPNVGDTLGRIAHSMWSLPQRVWELGVNLFSNQERDANSPVSVVGVSRIAGEVASTDRIDLKAKTATLVSLIAGMNLMLFAFNLLPLLPLDGGHVFGALWEAIRRGFAKLTRRADPGPFDPVKLLPLTYVVAGAFILMSIVIIAADFIKPLRLF
;
A
#
# COMPACT_ATOMS: atom_id res chain seq x y z
N MET A 1 5.32 -10.44 30.31
CA MET A 1 5.87 -10.94 29.04
C MET A 1 5.10 -10.37 27.84
N GLU A 2 3.79 -10.46 27.80
CA GLU A 2 2.92 -9.99 26.70
C GLU A 2 3.10 -8.51 26.37
N ILE A 3 3.09 -7.61 27.37
CA ILE A 3 3.29 -6.17 27.15
C ILE A 3 4.63 -5.87 26.47
N LEU A 4 5.68 -6.61 26.83
CA LEU A 4 7.02 -6.43 26.28
C LEU A 4 7.08 -6.92 24.82
N LEU A 5 6.43 -8.04 24.50
CA LEU A 5 6.30 -8.55 23.13
C LEU A 5 5.44 -7.64 22.26
N TYR A 6 4.35 -7.11 22.82
CA TYR A 6 3.52 -6.12 22.15
C TYR A 6 4.33 -4.86 21.79
N ALA A 7 5.04 -4.30 22.76
CA ALA A 7 5.90 -3.14 22.55
C ALA A 7 7.00 -3.43 21.51
N ALA A 8 7.60 -4.63 21.55
CA ALA A 8 8.60 -5.03 20.56
C ALA A 8 8.02 -5.08 19.15
N GLY A 9 6.81 -5.64 18.95
CA GLY A 9 6.13 -5.67 17.66
C GLY A 9 5.84 -4.27 17.11
N VAL A 10 5.36 -3.35 17.97
CA VAL A 10 5.13 -1.94 17.60
C VAL A 10 6.43 -1.26 17.19
N ILE A 11 7.52 -1.45 17.96
CA ILE A 11 8.83 -0.85 17.67
C ILE A 11 9.41 -1.39 16.37
N ILE A 12 9.35 -2.71 16.14
CA ILE A 12 9.81 -3.34 14.90
C ILE A 12 9.08 -2.74 13.69
N MET A 13 7.76 -2.60 13.78
CA MET A 13 6.98 -2.02 12.69
C MET A 13 7.31 -0.53 12.47
N ALA A 14 7.45 0.25 13.54
CA ALA A 14 7.85 1.66 13.44
C ALA A 14 9.22 1.82 12.76
N ILE A 15 10.19 0.98 13.11
CA ILE A 15 11.52 0.95 12.47
C ILE A 15 11.38 0.55 11.00
N ALA A 16 10.59 -0.48 10.67
CA ALA A 16 10.37 -0.92 9.30
C ALA A 16 9.75 0.19 8.43
N ILE A 17 8.78 0.93 8.98
CA ILE A 17 8.16 2.09 8.32
C ILE A 17 9.20 3.19 8.08
N ALA A 18 9.95 3.57 9.10
CA ALA A 18 10.98 4.60 8.99
C ALA A 18 12.07 4.22 7.96
N LEU A 19 12.47 2.94 7.94
CA LEU A 19 13.42 2.42 6.96
C LEU A 19 12.85 2.42 5.54
N SER A 20 11.58 2.04 5.36
CA SER A 20 10.90 2.08 4.05
C SER A 20 10.85 3.50 3.50
N ILE A 21 10.54 4.49 4.34
CA ILE A 21 10.54 5.91 3.97
C ILE A 21 11.97 6.37 3.64
N ALA A 22 12.95 6.04 4.46
CA ALA A 22 14.33 6.40 4.21
C ALA A 22 14.84 5.84 2.86
N LEU A 23 14.55 4.57 2.58
CA LEU A 23 14.92 3.93 1.31
C LEU A 23 14.17 4.52 0.12
N HIS A 24 12.92 4.93 0.29
CA HIS A 24 12.17 5.68 -0.72
C HIS A 24 12.91 6.98 -1.10
N GLU A 25 13.31 7.79 -0.11
CA GLU A 25 14.06 9.02 -0.36
C GLU A 25 15.44 8.75 -1.00
N VAL A 26 16.10 7.63 -0.64
CA VAL A 26 17.32 7.17 -1.32
C VAL A 26 17.04 6.86 -2.80
N GLY A 27 15.86 6.31 -3.09
CA GLY A 27 15.39 6.06 -4.45
C GLY A 27 15.40 7.31 -5.35
N HIS A 28 15.04 8.47 -4.80
CA HIS A 28 15.15 9.77 -5.49
C HIS A 28 16.57 10.32 -5.48
N LEU A 29 17.28 10.20 -4.37
CA LEU A 29 18.61 10.76 -4.16
C LEU A 29 19.64 10.20 -5.15
N VAL A 30 19.63 8.88 -5.35
CA VAL A 30 20.62 8.21 -6.19
C VAL A 30 20.57 8.71 -7.65
N PRO A 31 19.43 8.67 -8.35
CA PRO A 31 19.38 9.19 -9.72
C PRO A 31 19.56 10.71 -9.77
N ALA A 32 19.11 11.48 -8.78
CA ALA A 32 19.35 12.92 -8.73
C ALA A 32 20.86 13.22 -8.76
N LYS A 33 21.64 12.55 -7.91
CA LYS A 33 23.11 12.71 -7.89
C LYS A 33 23.78 12.17 -9.16
N LEU A 34 23.31 11.06 -9.72
CA LEU A 34 23.80 10.52 -11.00
C LEU A 34 23.61 11.53 -12.14
N PHE A 35 22.51 12.26 -12.16
CA PHE A 35 22.22 13.30 -13.13
C PHE A 35 22.78 14.66 -12.73
N LYS A 36 23.62 14.71 -11.68
CA LYS A 36 24.32 15.92 -11.19
C LYS A 36 23.39 17.01 -10.67
N VAL A 37 22.16 16.70 -10.27
CA VAL A 37 21.30 17.63 -9.54
C VAL A 37 21.88 17.81 -8.15
N ARG A 38 22.00 19.06 -7.69
CA ARG A 38 22.44 19.31 -6.33
C ARG A 38 21.30 19.05 -5.35
N VAL A 39 21.59 18.25 -4.34
CA VAL A 39 20.66 17.88 -3.26
C VAL A 39 21.22 18.40 -1.94
N PRO A 40 20.80 19.59 -1.48
CA PRO A 40 21.29 20.18 -0.23
C PRO A 40 20.94 19.36 0.99
N GLN A 41 19.74 18.78 1.04
CA GLN A 41 19.23 18.07 2.23
C GLN A 41 18.59 16.74 1.89
N TYR A 42 18.88 15.76 2.74
CA TYR A 42 18.22 14.46 2.84
C TYR A 42 17.81 14.28 4.31
N MET A 43 16.52 14.32 4.59
CA MET A 43 16.02 14.29 5.96
C MET A 43 14.94 13.22 6.12
N ILE A 44 15.03 12.46 7.21
CA ILE A 44 14.01 11.50 7.63
C ILE A 44 13.21 12.15 8.77
N GLY A 45 11.90 12.30 8.55
CA GLY A 45 10.99 12.96 9.50
C GLY A 45 10.78 14.44 9.23
N PHE A 46 9.98 15.06 10.09
CA PHE A 46 9.61 16.48 10.08
C PHE A 46 9.86 17.12 11.44
N GLY A 47 9.82 18.46 11.49
CA GLY A 47 10.00 19.23 12.72
C GLY A 47 11.46 19.50 13.05
N LYS A 48 11.79 19.65 14.34
CA LYS A 48 13.15 19.96 14.81
C LYS A 48 14.15 18.87 14.43
N THR A 49 15.34 19.26 13.96
CA THR A 49 16.43 18.32 13.67
C THR A 49 17.00 17.80 15.00
N ILE A 50 17.00 16.47 15.17
CA ILE A 50 17.60 15.81 16.34
C ILE A 50 19.09 15.60 16.10
N PHE A 51 19.42 15.12 14.90
CA PHE A 51 20.79 14.81 14.50
C PHE A 51 20.96 15.07 13.01
N SER A 52 22.03 15.73 12.62
CA SER A 52 22.43 15.84 11.22
C SER A 52 23.95 15.81 11.06
N PHE A 53 24.40 15.39 9.88
CA PHE A 53 25.79 15.45 9.47
C PHE A 53 25.88 15.81 8.00
N ARG A 54 26.95 16.47 7.59
CA ARG A 54 27.17 16.83 6.20
C ARG A 54 28.19 15.92 5.55
N ARG A 55 27.84 15.41 4.36
CA ARG A 55 28.77 14.64 3.51
C ARG A 55 28.74 15.21 2.10
N GLY A 56 29.84 15.87 1.72
CA GLY A 56 29.90 16.62 0.46
C GLY A 56 28.93 17.82 0.49
N GLU A 57 28.06 17.92 -0.50
CA GLU A 57 27.09 19.00 -0.64
C GLU A 57 25.73 18.73 0.03
N THR A 58 25.54 17.52 0.58
CA THR A 58 24.27 17.07 1.16
C THR A 58 24.38 16.97 2.68
N GLU A 59 23.42 17.56 3.38
CA GLU A 59 23.16 17.34 4.79
C GLU A 59 22.19 16.17 4.96
N TYR A 60 22.60 15.18 5.75
CA TYR A 60 21.80 13.99 6.09
C TYR A 60 21.38 14.10 7.54
N GLY A 61 20.10 13.85 7.85
CA GLY A 61 19.65 13.96 9.22
C GLY A 61 18.33 13.29 9.54
N PHE A 62 18.06 13.27 10.86
CA PHE A 62 16.82 12.80 11.44
C PHE A 62 16.12 13.94 12.18
N LYS A 63 14.81 14.02 12.00
CA LYS A 63 13.95 15.01 12.66
C LYS A 63 13.03 14.35 13.69
N ALA A 64 12.43 15.16 14.55
CA ALA A 64 11.72 14.73 15.76
C ALA A 64 10.46 13.89 15.46
N ILE A 65 9.81 14.11 14.33
CA ILE A 65 8.56 13.41 13.96
C ILE A 65 8.89 12.45 12.81
N PRO A 66 9.06 11.13 13.05
CA PRO A 66 9.49 10.16 12.04
C PRO A 66 8.37 9.75 11.09
N LEU A 67 7.45 10.64 10.76
CA LEU A 67 6.31 10.43 9.86
C LEU A 67 6.60 11.03 8.49
N GLY A 68 7.45 10.36 7.69
CA GLY A 68 7.82 10.82 6.37
C GLY A 68 9.32 11.09 6.23
N GLY A 69 9.70 11.62 5.08
CA GLY A 69 11.03 12.06 4.73
C GLY A 69 10.96 13.08 3.62
N TYR A 70 12.06 13.69 3.28
CA TYR A 70 12.16 14.52 2.09
C TYR A 70 13.61 14.66 1.63
N ILE A 71 13.76 14.80 0.32
CA ILE A 71 14.99 15.35 -0.24
C ILE A 71 14.71 16.75 -0.79
N SER A 72 15.63 17.67 -0.56
CA SER A 72 15.59 18.99 -1.17
C SER A 72 16.47 18.97 -2.42
N MET A 73 15.85 19.15 -3.58
CA MET A 73 16.56 19.28 -4.86
C MET A 73 16.44 20.75 -5.31
N ILE A 74 17.54 21.33 -5.81
CA ILE A 74 17.48 22.68 -6.34
C ILE A 74 16.76 22.74 -7.69
N GLY A 75 16.02 23.84 -7.92
CA GLY A 75 15.30 24.05 -9.16
C GLY A 75 14.11 23.10 -9.35
N MET A 76 13.41 22.74 -8.28
CA MET A 76 12.14 22.04 -8.38
C MET A 76 11.07 22.89 -9.05
N TYR A 77 11.14 24.20 -8.83
CA TYR A 77 10.23 25.18 -9.38
C TYR A 77 10.91 26.03 -10.47
N PRO A 78 10.40 26.05 -11.71
CA PRO A 78 10.91 26.96 -12.73
C PRO A 78 10.69 28.42 -12.28
N PRO A 79 11.65 29.32 -12.47
CA PRO A 79 11.46 30.73 -12.15
C PRO A 79 10.32 31.33 -12.97
N ALA A 80 9.60 32.29 -12.39
CA ALA A 80 8.68 33.08 -13.18
C ALA A 80 9.49 33.98 -14.15
N PRO A 81 8.93 34.35 -15.31
CA PRO A 81 9.64 35.23 -16.26
C PRO A 81 10.21 36.50 -15.63
N GLU A 82 9.50 37.05 -14.64
CA GLU A 82 9.89 38.24 -13.90
C GLU A 82 11.09 38.00 -12.96
N HIS A 83 11.37 36.75 -12.56
CA HIS A 83 12.46 36.39 -11.69
C HIS A 83 13.67 35.79 -12.43
N GLU A 84 13.60 35.63 -13.74
CA GLU A 84 14.67 35.01 -14.53
C GLU A 84 15.98 35.83 -14.44
N GLU A 85 15.88 37.16 -14.43
CA GLU A 85 17.02 38.06 -14.21
C GLU A 85 17.58 37.99 -12.78
N ARG A 86 16.73 37.80 -11.77
CA ARG A 86 17.18 37.64 -10.37
C ARG A 86 17.94 36.33 -10.17
N VAL A 87 17.46 35.25 -10.82
CA VAL A 87 18.15 33.95 -10.87
C VAL A 87 19.53 34.11 -11.47
N LYS A 88 19.62 34.83 -12.59
CA LYS A 88 20.87 35.09 -13.28
C LYS A 88 21.85 35.90 -12.43
N ARG A 89 21.40 36.97 -11.77
CA ARG A 89 22.20 37.75 -10.82
C ARG A 89 22.67 36.97 -9.61
N ALA A 90 21.79 36.15 -8.99
CA ALA A 90 22.16 35.31 -7.85
C ALA A 90 23.23 34.26 -8.19
N MET A 91 23.28 33.85 -9.46
CA MET A 91 24.29 32.93 -9.98
C MET A 91 25.59 33.63 -10.38
N GLU A 92 25.52 34.87 -10.87
CA GLU A 92 26.67 35.66 -11.31
C GLU A 92 27.39 36.36 -10.17
N HIS A 93 26.70 36.75 -9.12
CA HIS A 93 27.26 37.47 -7.95
C HIS A 93 26.87 36.76 -6.67
N PRO A 94 27.83 36.04 -6.03
CA PRO A 94 27.61 35.52 -4.68
C PRO A 94 27.45 36.72 -3.75
N THR A 95 26.34 36.79 -3.02
CA THR A 95 26.25 37.64 -1.87
C THR A 95 27.40 37.21 -0.91
N GLU A 96 28.42 38.04 -0.77
CA GLU A 96 29.42 37.88 0.27
C GLU A 96 28.65 37.88 1.58
N GLY A 97 28.46 36.68 2.13
CA GLY A 97 27.97 36.53 3.49
C GLY A 97 28.98 37.23 4.39
N ASN A 98 28.57 38.29 5.06
CA ASN A 98 29.33 38.98 6.07
C ASN A 98 29.94 37.99 7.08
N ALA A 99 31.21 37.63 6.84
CA ALA A 99 32.03 36.97 7.82
C ALA A 99 32.72 38.07 8.63
N GLU A 100 31.96 38.77 9.47
CA GLU A 100 32.54 39.53 10.58
C GLU A 100 31.94 39.00 11.88
N GLY A 101 32.84 38.39 12.66
CA GLY A 101 32.52 37.85 13.95
C GLY A 101 32.08 38.94 14.93
N THR A 102 30.93 38.73 15.52
CA THR A 102 30.60 39.30 16.83
C THR A 102 29.89 38.23 17.65
N THR A 103 30.53 37.84 18.73
CA THR A 103 29.99 37.09 19.85
C THR A 103 28.80 37.85 20.44
N GLY A 104 27.60 37.36 20.30
CA GLY A 104 26.40 37.93 20.89
C GLY A 104 25.19 37.01 20.67
N VAL A 105 24.70 36.50 21.77
CA VAL A 105 23.38 35.92 22.06
C VAL A 105 22.43 35.82 20.84
N GLU A 106 22.18 34.62 20.37
CA GLU A 106 21.16 34.33 19.37
C GLU A 106 19.77 34.55 20.00
N GLU A 107 19.20 35.73 19.80
CA GLU A 107 17.75 35.90 19.77
C GLU A 107 17.23 35.31 18.46
N GLU A 108 16.34 34.33 18.58
CA GLU A 108 15.55 33.79 17.45
C GLU A 108 14.77 34.94 16.79
N HIS A 109 15.33 35.53 15.75
CA HIS A 109 14.57 36.39 14.86
C HIS A 109 13.69 35.48 13.99
N GLU A 110 12.41 35.41 14.32
CA GLU A 110 11.37 35.08 13.32
C GLU A 110 11.56 36.06 12.14
N PRO A 111 11.64 35.58 10.89
CA PRO A 111 11.75 36.48 9.75
C PRO A 111 10.48 37.33 9.70
N GLU A 112 10.60 38.60 10.01
CA GLU A 112 9.56 39.59 9.68
C GLU A 112 9.25 39.50 8.20
N ILE A 113 8.02 39.11 7.91
CA ILE A 113 7.47 39.07 6.56
C ILE A 113 7.33 40.56 6.13
N GLU A 114 8.36 41.11 5.56
CA GLU A 114 8.26 42.33 4.79
C GLU A 114 7.37 42.06 3.60
N THR A 115 6.15 42.55 3.69
CA THR A 115 5.12 42.47 2.66
C THR A 115 5.59 43.21 1.39
N LEU A 116 6.29 42.49 0.52
CA LEU A 116 6.54 42.97 -0.84
C LEU A 116 5.19 42.98 -1.60
N ARG A 117 4.61 44.17 -1.66
CA ARG A 117 3.51 44.53 -2.54
C ARG A 117 3.98 44.43 -3.99
N ALA A 118 3.86 43.26 -4.59
CA ALA A 118 3.89 43.05 -6.02
C ALA A 118 2.58 42.37 -6.43
N GLY A 119 1.68 43.14 -6.93
CA GLY A 119 0.67 43.00 -7.99
C GLY A 119 -0.15 41.72 -8.19
N THR A 120 -0.24 40.79 -7.26
CA THR A 120 -1.18 39.65 -7.36
C THR A 120 -2.03 39.56 -6.09
N THR A 121 -3.28 40.03 -6.20
CA THR A 121 -4.27 40.04 -5.13
C THR A 121 -4.82 38.66 -4.76
N SER A 122 -4.20 37.58 -5.22
CA SER A 122 -4.58 36.20 -4.90
C SER A 122 -3.73 35.64 -3.77
N PRO A 123 -4.30 35.15 -2.67
CA PRO A 123 -3.55 34.50 -1.57
C PRO A 123 -2.71 33.31 -2.05
N PHE A 124 -3.06 32.69 -3.18
CA PHE A 124 -2.29 31.62 -3.80
C PHE A 124 -1.07 32.13 -4.60
N GLY A 125 -1.12 33.35 -5.12
CA GLY A 125 0.02 33.98 -5.81
C GLY A 125 1.18 34.30 -4.86
N SER A 126 0.91 34.74 -3.65
CA SER A 126 1.93 35.02 -2.64
C SER A 126 2.63 33.72 -2.18
N LEU A 127 1.89 32.63 -1.95
CA LEU A 127 2.46 31.32 -1.61
C LEU A 127 3.31 30.75 -2.75
N ALA A 128 2.88 30.92 -3.99
CA ALA A 128 3.61 30.51 -5.17
C ALA A 128 4.96 31.23 -5.29
N ASN A 129 4.98 32.51 -5.03
CA ASN A 129 6.20 33.33 -5.05
C ASN A 129 7.11 33.00 -3.88
N ALA A 130 6.59 32.78 -2.67
CA ALA A 130 7.36 32.36 -1.51
C ALA A 130 8.04 30.98 -1.75
N ALA A 131 7.37 30.03 -2.36
CA ALA A 131 7.96 28.73 -2.69
C ALA A 131 9.11 28.85 -3.69
N ARG A 132 8.97 29.72 -4.71
CA ARG A 132 10.06 29.99 -5.67
C ARG A 132 11.21 30.76 -5.01
N GLU A 133 10.91 31.70 -4.16
CA GLU A 133 11.91 32.51 -3.46
C GLU A 133 12.76 31.66 -2.52
N ALA A 134 12.15 30.74 -1.75
CA ALA A 134 12.85 29.79 -0.93
C ALA A 134 13.75 28.81 -1.73
N ASP A 135 13.39 28.51 -2.98
CA ASP A 135 14.24 27.70 -3.86
C ASP A 135 15.41 28.52 -4.43
N LEU A 136 15.18 29.80 -4.72
CA LEU A 136 16.21 30.74 -5.19
C LEU A 136 17.29 31.01 -4.15
N GLU A 137 16.94 31.20 -2.87
CA GLU A 137 17.87 31.45 -1.78
C GLU A 137 18.86 30.29 -1.56
N ARG A 138 18.53 29.10 -2.02
CA ARG A 138 19.38 27.92 -1.93
C ARG A 138 20.38 27.77 -3.07
N LEU A 139 20.27 28.61 -4.11
CA LEU A 139 21.17 28.57 -5.25
C LEU A 139 22.56 29.06 -4.89
N LYS A 140 23.57 28.45 -5.50
CA LYS A 140 24.96 28.83 -5.37
C LYS A 140 25.56 29.03 -6.76
N PRO A 141 26.62 29.84 -6.89
CA PRO A 141 27.38 29.94 -8.14
C PRO A 141 27.82 28.55 -8.60
N GLY A 142 27.67 28.27 -9.90
CA GLY A 142 27.96 26.97 -10.49
C GLY A 142 26.79 25.98 -10.51
N ASP A 143 25.59 26.37 -10.03
CA ASP A 143 24.39 25.53 -10.05
C ASP A 143 23.58 25.64 -11.37
N GLU A 144 24.01 26.49 -12.33
CA GLU A 144 23.24 26.83 -13.55
C GLU A 144 22.79 25.60 -14.35
N ASN A 145 23.64 24.57 -14.40
CA ASN A 145 23.38 23.33 -15.13
C ASN A 145 22.95 22.16 -14.23
N ARG A 146 22.68 22.44 -12.94
CA ARG A 146 22.36 21.43 -11.92
C ARG A 146 20.92 21.52 -11.44
N LEU A 147 20.10 22.36 -12.08
CA LEU A 147 18.70 22.61 -11.72
C LEU A 147 17.80 21.50 -12.25
N PHE A 148 16.89 21.02 -11.41
CA PHE A 148 15.99 19.93 -11.75
C PHE A 148 15.13 20.22 -12.98
N TYR A 149 14.51 21.42 -13.08
CA TYR A 149 13.66 21.76 -14.22
C TYR A 149 14.40 21.86 -15.56
N LYS A 150 15.73 22.06 -15.56
CA LYS A 150 16.56 22.08 -16.76
C LYS A 150 16.88 20.70 -17.31
N LEU A 151 16.67 19.63 -16.52
CA LEU A 151 16.90 18.29 -16.97
C LEU A 151 15.94 17.88 -18.10
N PRO A 152 16.35 17.05 -19.05
CA PRO A 152 15.45 16.38 -19.98
C PRO A 152 14.33 15.64 -19.24
N VAL A 153 13.14 15.61 -19.84
CA VAL A 153 11.94 15.01 -19.24
C VAL A 153 12.19 13.60 -18.69
N TYR A 154 12.86 12.73 -19.46
CA TYR A 154 13.13 11.35 -19.05
C TYR A 154 13.99 11.26 -17.77
N LYS A 155 14.97 12.17 -17.58
CA LYS A 155 15.79 12.20 -16.35
C LYS A 155 14.97 12.63 -15.15
N ARG A 156 14.09 13.62 -15.30
CA ARG A 156 13.16 14.03 -14.25
C ARG A 156 12.20 12.91 -13.86
N MET A 157 11.68 12.18 -14.85
CA MET A 157 10.84 11.00 -14.60
C MET A 157 11.59 9.90 -13.85
N ILE A 158 12.85 9.60 -14.22
CA ILE A 158 13.67 8.60 -13.52
C ILE A 158 13.90 9.01 -12.06
N ILE A 159 14.19 10.29 -11.79
CA ILE A 159 14.36 10.80 -10.42
C ILE A 159 13.06 10.60 -9.64
N MET A 160 11.91 11.04 -10.19
CA MET A 160 10.63 10.99 -9.48
C MET A 160 10.09 9.56 -9.30
N LEU A 161 10.34 8.67 -10.25
CA LEU A 161 9.99 7.24 -10.12
C LEU A 161 10.95 6.48 -9.21
N GLY A 162 12.11 7.03 -8.89
CA GLY A 162 13.13 6.37 -8.08
C GLY A 162 12.63 5.97 -6.69
N GLY A 163 11.94 6.86 -5.98
CA GLY A 163 11.34 6.59 -4.69
C GLY A 163 10.28 5.47 -4.73
N PRO A 164 9.23 5.63 -5.54
CA PRO A 164 8.25 4.56 -5.74
C PRO A 164 8.87 3.22 -6.13
N SER A 165 9.85 3.21 -7.03
CA SER A 165 10.54 1.99 -7.45
C SER A 165 11.26 1.28 -6.31
N MET A 166 11.80 2.04 -5.33
CA MET A 166 12.41 1.46 -4.14
C MET A 166 11.36 0.76 -3.27
N ASN A 167 10.19 1.36 -3.08
CA ASN A 167 9.10 0.70 -2.36
C ASN A 167 8.61 -0.57 -3.08
N LEU A 168 8.50 -0.53 -4.40
CA LEU A 168 8.19 -1.72 -5.19
C LEU A 168 9.25 -2.82 -4.98
N LEU A 169 10.52 -2.47 -5.00
CA LEU A 169 11.62 -3.41 -4.78
C LEU A 169 11.53 -4.05 -3.39
N ILE A 170 11.31 -3.26 -2.34
CA ILE A 170 11.13 -3.78 -0.97
C ILE A 170 9.91 -4.70 -0.92
N GLY A 171 8.79 -4.31 -1.53
CA GLY A 171 7.58 -5.12 -1.62
C GLY A 171 7.85 -6.47 -2.29
N ILE A 172 8.57 -6.49 -3.42
CA ILE A 172 8.96 -7.72 -4.14
C ILE A 172 9.87 -8.59 -3.27
N VAL A 173 10.89 -8.02 -2.63
CA VAL A 173 11.82 -8.77 -1.77
C VAL A 173 11.07 -9.39 -0.60
N CYS A 174 10.23 -8.64 0.11
CA CYS A 174 9.43 -9.16 1.21
C CYS A 174 8.44 -10.24 0.74
N THR A 175 7.79 -10.06 -0.42
CA THR A 175 6.89 -11.07 -1.01
C THR A 175 7.67 -12.33 -1.40
N THR A 176 8.90 -12.19 -1.90
CA THR A 176 9.77 -13.34 -2.19
C THR A 176 10.11 -14.11 -0.92
N ILE A 177 10.48 -13.42 0.16
CA ILE A 177 10.76 -14.03 1.46
C ILE A 177 9.51 -14.76 1.98
N LEU A 178 8.32 -14.16 1.81
CA LEU A 178 7.06 -14.79 2.22
C LEU A 178 6.80 -16.06 1.42
N ILE A 179 6.77 -15.99 0.10
CA ILE A 179 6.35 -17.09 -0.75
C ILE A 179 7.37 -18.24 -0.70
N CYS A 180 8.65 -17.93 -0.88
CA CYS A 180 9.69 -18.94 -0.99
C CYS A 180 10.24 -19.41 0.38
N GLY A 181 10.22 -18.52 1.39
CA GLY A 181 10.78 -18.83 2.71
C GLY A 181 9.74 -19.36 3.70
N PHE A 182 8.67 -18.61 3.92
CA PHE A 182 7.62 -19.01 4.86
C PHE A 182 6.55 -19.88 4.22
N GLY A 183 6.23 -19.66 2.95
CA GLY A 183 5.11 -20.22 2.22
C GLY A 183 3.86 -19.33 2.32
N THR A 184 2.87 -19.65 1.52
CA THR A 184 1.53 -19.05 1.57
C THR A 184 0.56 -19.99 2.26
N LEU A 185 -0.38 -19.43 3.03
CA LEU A 185 -1.44 -20.22 3.63
C LEU A 185 -2.33 -20.76 2.52
N SER A 186 -2.20 -22.04 2.24
CA SER A 186 -2.92 -22.72 1.17
C SER A 186 -3.77 -23.84 1.74
N ALA A 187 -4.98 -23.96 1.21
CA ALA A 187 -5.84 -25.09 1.53
C ALA A 187 -5.23 -26.38 0.95
N THR A 188 -5.03 -27.38 1.80
CA THR A 188 -4.48 -28.68 1.42
C THR A 188 -5.59 -29.70 1.15
N ASN A 189 -5.24 -30.84 0.60
CA ASN A 189 -6.17 -31.96 0.44
C ASN A 189 -6.45 -32.75 1.74
N LYS A 190 -6.01 -32.23 2.90
CA LYS A 190 -6.27 -32.79 4.21
C LYS A 190 -7.55 -32.18 4.81
N VAL A 191 -8.37 -33.00 5.42
CA VAL A 191 -9.65 -32.63 6.03
C VAL A 191 -9.44 -32.03 7.41
N ALA A 192 -9.84 -30.77 7.60
CA ALA A 192 -9.83 -30.10 8.91
C ALA A 192 -11.10 -30.42 9.72
N SER A 193 -12.25 -30.48 9.05
CA SER A 193 -13.53 -30.76 9.71
C SER A 193 -14.52 -31.38 8.70
N VAL A 194 -15.44 -32.16 9.25
CA VAL A 194 -16.58 -32.71 8.52
C VAL A 194 -17.84 -32.12 9.09
N SER A 195 -18.68 -31.52 8.23
CA SER A 195 -19.97 -30.93 8.62
C SER A 195 -20.95 -32.02 9.00
N ASP A 196 -21.75 -31.76 10.02
CA ASP A 196 -22.77 -32.72 10.50
C ASP A 196 -23.91 -32.90 9.51
N CYS A 197 -24.29 -31.86 8.80
CA CYS A 197 -25.41 -31.85 7.86
C CYS A 197 -25.11 -31.06 6.58
N VAL A 198 -26.04 -31.11 5.63
CA VAL A 198 -26.05 -30.21 4.47
C VAL A 198 -26.77 -28.93 4.88
N PRO A 199 -26.09 -27.79 5.00
CA PRO A 199 -26.71 -26.53 5.41
C PRO A 199 -27.62 -26.00 4.31
N LYS A 200 -28.77 -25.42 4.70
CA LYS A 200 -29.63 -24.69 3.77
C LYS A 200 -29.25 -23.21 3.79
N ALA A 201 -28.98 -22.65 2.61
CA ALA A 201 -28.74 -21.23 2.49
C ALA A 201 -30.06 -20.46 2.57
N THR A 202 -30.13 -19.46 3.45
CA THR A 202 -31.18 -18.45 3.47
C THR A 202 -30.58 -17.16 2.95
N ILE A 203 -31.09 -16.68 1.82
CA ILE A 203 -30.58 -15.51 1.11
C ILE A 203 -31.59 -14.40 1.29
N THR A 204 -31.13 -13.29 1.86
CA THR A 204 -31.81 -12.00 1.89
C THR A 204 -31.08 -11.04 0.97
N GLU A 205 -31.67 -9.88 0.63
CA GLU A 205 -31.06 -8.91 -0.30
C GLU A 205 -29.61 -8.52 0.06
N ASP A 206 -29.29 -8.48 1.37
CA ASP A 206 -27.96 -8.05 1.84
C ASP A 206 -27.17 -9.13 2.58
N ARG A 207 -27.73 -10.28 2.89
CA ARG A 207 -27.08 -11.28 3.73
C ARG A 207 -27.37 -12.70 3.31
N ILE A 208 -26.32 -13.53 3.36
CA ILE A 208 -26.43 -14.97 3.20
C ILE A 208 -26.18 -15.59 4.58
N SER A 209 -27.13 -16.35 5.07
CA SER A 209 -27.02 -17.13 6.30
C SER A 209 -27.21 -18.61 5.98
N TYR A 210 -26.56 -19.46 6.74
CA TYR A 210 -26.71 -20.91 6.63
C TYR A 210 -27.43 -21.44 7.86
N SER A 211 -28.35 -22.38 7.66
CA SER A 211 -29.05 -23.02 8.76
C SER A 211 -28.10 -23.81 9.64
N GLU A 212 -28.31 -23.78 10.94
CA GLU A 212 -27.64 -24.70 11.87
C GLU A 212 -28.16 -26.12 11.67
N CYS A 213 -27.31 -27.12 11.95
CA CYS A 213 -27.70 -28.50 11.96
C CYS A 213 -28.56 -28.81 13.17
N THR A 214 -29.68 -29.47 12.96
CA THR A 214 -30.58 -29.98 14.00
C THR A 214 -30.56 -31.51 14.00
N ASP A 215 -31.03 -32.14 15.05
CA ASP A 215 -31.10 -33.62 15.15
C ASP A 215 -31.92 -34.27 14.02
N SER A 216 -32.80 -33.50 13.40
CA SER A 216 -33.62 -33.95 12.23
C SER A 216 -32.96 -33.69 10.88
N SER A 217 -31.80 -33.04 10.84
CA SER A 217 -31.09 -32.75 9.59
C SER A 217 -30.42 -33.98 9.03
N ALA A 218 -30.52 -34.21 7.70
CA ALA A 218 -29.82 -35.31 7.06
C ALA A 218 -28.29 -35.14 7.19
N PRO A 219 -27.54 -36.18 7.50
CA PRO A 219 -26.09 -36.10 7.62
C PRO A 219 -25.45 -35.67 6.30
N SER A 220 -24.33 -34.98 6.38
CA SER A 220 -23.55 -34.64 5.19
C SER A 220 -23.06 -35.91 4.47
N PRO A 221 -22.87 -35.89 3.14
CA PRO A 221 -22.38 -37.05 2.42
C PRO A 221 -21.03 -37.56 2.92
N ALA A 222 -20.13 -36.67 3.34
CA ALA A 222 -18.85 -37.03 3.91
C ALA A 222 -18.99 -37.74 5.28
N LYS A 223 -19.89 -37.25 6.15
CA LYS A 223 -20.16 -37.88 7.45
C LYS A 223 -20.81 -39.23 7.27
N ALA A 224 -21.78 -39.34 6.37
CA ALA A 224 -22.46 -40.62 6.06
C ALA A 224 -21.51 -41.66 5.50
N ALA A 225 -20.51 -41.26 4.69
CA ALA A 225 -19.47 -42.14 4.15
C ALA A 225 -18.37 -42.49 5.13
N GLY A 226 -18.36 -41.91 6.33
CA GLY A 226 -17.35 -42.19 7.36
C GLY A 226 -16.01 -41.42 7.16
N LEU A 227 -16.02 -40.33 6.43
CA LEU A 227 -14.87 -39.43 6.32
C LEU A 227 -14.65 -38.72 7.66
N ARG A 228 -13.37 -38.52 8.06
CA ARG A 228 -13.01 -37.99 9.36
C ARG A 228 -12.02 -36.83 9.23
N LYS A 229 -11.89 -36.08 10.32
CA LYS A 229 -10.80 -35.12 10.48
C LYS A 229 -9.46 -35.83 10.29
N ASP A 230 -8.50 -35.14 9.71
CA ASP A 230 -7.13 -35.56 9.41
C ASP A 230 -7.00 -36.57 8.24
N ASP A 231 -8.10 -37.04 7.64
CA ASP A 231 -8.04 -37.79 6.38
C ASP A 231 -7.42 -36.95 5.27
N ARG A 232 -6.58 -37.53 4.43
CA ARG A 232 -6.03 -36.89 3.25
C ARG A 232 -6.69 -37.44 1.99
N ILE A 233 -7.33 -36.61 1.19
CA ILE A 233 -7.96 -37.02 -0.06
C ILE A 233 -6.88 -37.12 -1.14
N VAL A 234 -6.56 -38.34 -1.57
CA VAL A 234 -5.48 -38.61 -2.53
C VAL A 234 -5.97 -38.84 -3.95
N ALA A 235 -7.24 -39.27 -4.14
CA ALA A 235 -7.83 -39.38 -5.46
C ALA A 235 -9.37 -39.27 -5.41
N ILE A 236 -9.98 -38.84 -6.52
CA ILE A 236 -11.42 -38.86 -6.74
C ILE A 236 -11.68 -39.55 -8.09
N ASN A 237 -12.52 -40.60 -8.11
CA ASN A 237 -12.79 -41.44 -9.27
C ASN A 237 -11.50 -41.93 -9.99
N GLY A 238 -10.47 -42.27 -9.21
CA GLY A 238 -9.15 -42.72 -9.71
C GLY A 238 -8.22 -41.60 -10.16
N ASN A 239 -8.69 -40.37 -10.27
CA ASN A 239 -7.84 -39.20 -10.59
C ASN A 239 -7.15 -38.69 -9.34
N ARG A 240 -5.82 -38.70 -9.32
CA ARG A 240 -5.03 -38.21 -8.16
C ARG A 240 -5.25 -36.71 -7.92
N THR A 241 -5.38 -36.35 -6.64
CA THR A 241 -5.55 -34.96 -6.20
C THR A 241 -4.43 -34.60 -5.19
N SER A 242 -3.73 -33.51 -5.43
CA SER A 242 -2.68 -32.99 -4.57
C SER A 242 -3.04 -31.65 -3.93
N THR A 243 -4.02 -30.95 -4.47
CA THR A 243 -4.45 -29.63 -3.99
C THR A 243 -5.93 -29.62 -3.67
N TRP A 244 -6.32 -28.73 -2.76
CA TRP A 244 -7.75 -28.53 -2.43
C TRP A 244 -8.60 -28.11 -3.64
N GLU A 245 -8.02 -27.33 -4.54
CA GLU A 245 -8.72 -26.86 -5.74
C GLU A 245 -9.16 -28.04 -6.63
N GLN A 246 -8.25 -29.02 -6.83
CA GLN A 246 -8.57 -30.25 -7.56
C GLN A 246 -9.68 -31.04 -6.85
N VAL A 247 -9.57 -31.20 -5.51
CA VAL A 247 -10.61 -31.87 -4.71
C VAL A 247 -11.96 -31.16 -4.86
N SER A 248 -11.96 -29.86 -4.63
CA SER A 248 -13.16 -29.02 -4.66
C SER A 248 -13.81 -28.98 -6.06
N SER A 249 -13.01 -28.88 -7.12
CA SER A 249 -13.50 -28.86 -8.51
C SER A 249 -14.16 -30.19 -8.88
N ASN A 250 -13.51 -31.33 -8.58
CA ASN A 250 -14.07 -32.66 -8.87
C ASN A 250 -15.39 -32.91 -8.13
N ILE A 251 -15.47 -32.50 -6.85
CA ILE A 251 -16.68 -32.64 -6.05
C ILE A 251 -17.79 -31.73 -6.57
N ARG A 252 -17.48 -30.47 -6.92
CA ARG A 252 -18.46 -29.52 -7.46
C ARG A 252 -19.11 -30.03 -8.76
N GLN A 253 -18.29 -30.61 -9.64
CA GLN A 253 -18.77 -31.15 -10.92
C GLN A 253 -19.59 -32.43 -10.79
N ALA A 254 -19.40 -33.18 -9.71
CA ALA A 254 -20.02 -34.48 -9.49
C ALA A 254 -21.41 -34.42 -8.83
N GLY A 255 -22.04 -33.23 -8.70
CA GLY A 255 -23.33 -33.10 -8.01
C GLY A 255 -24.35 -34.13 -8.37
N ASN A 256 -24.96 -34.81 -7.40
CA ASN A 256 -25.87 -35.96 -7.51
C ASN A 256 -25.30 -37.23 -8.16
N ASN A 257 -24.05 -37.25 -8.59
CA ASN A 257 -23.40 -38.45 -9.11
C ASN A 257 -22.54 -39.09 -8.02
N THR A 258 -22.62 -40.40 -7.89
CA THR A 258 -21.80 -41.13 -6.93
C THR A 258 -20.32 -41.04 -7.31
N VAL A 259 -19.47 -40.67 -6.36
CA VAL A 259 -18.01 -40.59 -6.50
C VAL A 259 -17.32 -41.56 -5.55
N THR A 260 -16.22 -42.12 -6.02
CA THR A 260 -15.29 -42.89 -5.17
C THR A 260 -14.16 -41.97 -4.75
N VAL A 261 -14.06 -41.66 -3.46
CA VAL A 261 -12.99 -40.85 -2.86
C VAL A 261 -11.99 -41.78 -2.22
N THR A 262 -10.75 -41.75 -2.73
CA THR A 262 -9.64 -42.46 -2.09
C THR A 262 -9.00 -41.53 -1.06
N ILE A 263 -8.92 -41.99 0.18
CA ILE A 263 -8.32 -41.27 1.29
C ILE A 263 -7.10 -42.04 1.82
N GLU A 264 -6.14 -41.32 2.36
CA GLU A 264 -5.07 -41.84 3.19
C GLU A 264 -5.43 -41.57 4.65
N ARG A 265 -5.57 -42.64 5.42
CA ARG A 265 -5.84 -42.62 6.87
C ARG A 265 -4.84 -43.53 7.56
N ASP A 266 -4.11 -43.00 8.52
CA ASP A 266 -3.07 -43.72 9.30
C ASP A 266 -2.07 -44.47 8.40
N GLY A 267 -1.66 -43.85 7.28
CA GLY A 267 -0.72 -44.40 6.30
C GLY A 267 -1.29 -45.47 5.38
N SER A 268 -2.59 -45.75 5.43
CA SER A 268 -3.27 -46.73 4.57
C SER A 268 -4.28 -46.07 3.66
N GLU A 269 -4.31 -46.46 2.36
CA GLU A 269 -5.32 -45.99 1.42
C GLU A 269 -6.64 -46.73 1.64
N GLN A 270 -7.72 -46.00 1.71
CA GLN A 270 -9.08 -46.50 1.84
C GLN A 270 -9.98 -45.82 0.79
N GLN A 271 -10.97 -46.57 0.27
CA GLN A 271 -11.95 -46.03 -0.66
C GLN A 271 -13.29 -45.84 0.04
N LEU A 272 -13.82 -44.61 -0.07
CA LEU A 272 -15.15 -44.24 0.43
C LEU A 272 -16.01 -43.85 -0.75
N THR A 273 -17.25 -44.37 -0.77
CA THR A 273 -18.23 -44.03 -1.82
C THR A 273 -19.26 -43.07 -1.25
N MET A 274 -19.49 -41.97 -1.92
CA MET A 274 -20.44 -40.93 -1.49
C MET A 274 -21.07 -40.23 -2.68
N THR A 275 -22.28 -39.68 -2.49
CA THR A 275 -22.99 -38.89 -3.52
C THR A 275 -23.05 -37.46 -3.05
N PRO A 276 -22.30 -36.51 -3.68
CA PRO A 276 -22.35 -35.11 -3.32
C PRO A 276 -23.75 -34.52 -3.45
N ALA A 277 -24.27 -33.87 -2.42
CA ALA A 277 -25.55 -33.19 -2.51
C ALA A 277 -25.44 -31.93 -3.39
N LEU A 278 -26.49 -31.59 -4.13
CA LEU A 278 -26.54 -30.32 -4.84
C LEU A 278 -26.80 -29.19 -3.84
N LEU A 279 -25.94 -28.19 -3.83
CA LEU A 279 -26.07 -27.01 -3.02
C LEU A 279 -25.93 -25.74 -3.88
N GLU A 280 -26.88 -24.85 -3.76
CA GLU A 280 -26.76 -23.50 -4.32
C GLU A 280 -25.93 -22.62 -3.42
N ARG A 281 -24.96 -21.94 -4.00
CA ARG A 281 -24.06 -21.01 -3.30
C ARG A 281 -23.83 -19.77 -4.12
N PRO A 282 -23.55 -18.64 -3.48
CA PRO A 282 -23.14 -17.45 -4.19
C PRO A 282 -21.77 -17.67 -4.86
N VAL A 283 -21.63 -17.10 -6.03
CA VAL A 283 -20.35 -17.03 -6.74
C VAL A 283 -19.47 -16.01 -6.01
N VAL A 284 -18.27 -16.43 -5.65
CA VAL A 284 -17.24 -15.55 -5.09
C VAL A 284 -16.24 -15.24 -6.20
N ASP A 285 -15.94 -13.97 -6.41
CA ASP A 285 -14.86 -13.56 -7.29
C ASP A 285 -13.51 -13.96 -6.67
N GLU A 286 -12.69 -14.68 -7.43
CA GLU A 286 -11.43 -15.23 -6.94
C GLU A 286 -10.39 -14.12 -6.60
N LYS A 287 -10.49 -12.96 -7.27
CA LYS A 287 -9.56 -11.85 -7.09
C LYS A 287 -9.95 -10.92 -5.95
N THR A 288 -11.23 -10.51 -5.92
CA THR A 288 -11.73 -9.57 -4.90
C THR A 288 -12.17 -10.28 -3.62
N ARG A 289 -12.46 -11.59 -3.69
CA ARG A 289 -13.09 -12.41 -2.64
C ARG A 289 -14.47 -11.90 -2.21
N GLU A 290 -15.10 -11.09 -3.03
CA GLU A 290 -16.44 -10.57 -2.82
C GLU A 290 -17.47 -11.44 -3.54
N TYR A 291 -18.71 -11.43 -3.06
CA TYR A 291 -19.81 -12.09 -3.74
C TYR A 291 -20.15 -11.36 -5.02
N VAL A 292 -20.20 -12.11 -6.13
CA VAL A 292 -20.61 -11.55 -7.44
C VAL A 292 -22.11 -11.28 -7.41
N ARG A 293 -22.52 -10.08 -7.84
CA ARG A 293 -23.91 -9.70 -7.97
C ARG A 293 -24.30 -9.65 -9.45
N ASN A 294 -25.57 -9.92 -9.72
CA ASN A 294 -26.20 -9.69 -11.01
C ASN A 294 -26.51 -8.20 -11.20
N ASP A 295 -26.94 -7.81 -12.40
CA ASP A 295 -27.30 -6.41 -12.72
C ASP A 295 -28.49 -5.89 -11.90
N ASP A 296 -29.35 -6.78 -11.39
CA ASP A 296 -30.48 -6.48 -10.50
C ASP A 296 -30.09 -6.33 -9.01
N GLY A 297 -28.80 -6.47 -8.69
CA GLY A 297 -28.27 -6.41 -7.32
C GLY A 297 -28.35 -7.73 -6.55
N SER A 298 -29.02 -8.75 -7.05
CA SER A 298 -29.08 -10.08 -6.42
C SER A 298 -27.74 -10.80 -6.48
N PHE A 299 -27.49 -11.74 -5.56
CA PHE A 299 -26.29 -12.56 -5.60
C PHE A 299 -26.32 -13.51 -6.80
N LYS A 300 -25.24 -13.55 -7.57
CA LYS A 300 -25.07 -14.57 -8.61
C LYS A 300 -24.85 -15.91 -7.96
N MET A 301 -25.76 -16.85 -8.21
CA MET A 301 -25.74 -18.18 -7.63
C MET A 301 -25.11 -19.19 -8.57
N MET A 302 -24.46 -20.19 -8.00
CA MET A 302 -23.99 -21.39 -8.70
C MET A 302 -24.42 -22.64 -7.95
N THR A 303 -24.88 -23.64 -8.69
CA THR A 303 -25.21 -24.95 -8.15
C THR A 303 -24.00 -25.87 -8.32
N GLY A 304 -23.63 -26.59 -7.28
CA GLY A 304 -22.51 -27.54 -7.34
C GLY A 304 -22.62 -28.62 -6.27
N GLY A 305 -21.87 -29.70 -6.47
CA GLY A 305 -21.77 -30.77 -5.49
C GLY A 305 -21.18 -30.33 -4.19
N PHE A 306 -21.72 -30.83 -3.10
CA PHE A 306 -21.28 -30.55 -1.72
C PHE A 306 -21.21 -31.85 -0.93
N ILE A 307 -20.11 -32.12 -0.24
CA ILE A 307 -19.96 -33.29 0.62
C ILE A 307 -19.86 -32.96 2.11
N GLY A 308 -19.64 -31.71 2.47
CA GLY A 308 -19.57 -31.26 3.86
C GLY A 308 -18.18 -31.42 4.49
N ILE A 309 -17.13 -30.95 3.83
CA ILE A 309 -15.78 -30.92 4.37
C ILE A 309 -15.15 -29.53 4.28
N SER A 310 -14.27 -29.23 5.20
CA SER A 310 -13.38 -28.07 5.16
C SER A 310 -11.93 -28.53 5.08
N PRO A 311 -11.08 -27.89 4.28
CA PRO A 311 -9.67 -28.23 4.16
C PRO A 311 -8.87 -27.73 5.35
N THR A 312 -7.77 -28.39 5.66
CA THR A 312 -6.72 -27.86 6.50
C THR A 312 -5.94 -26.81 5.72
N SER A 313 -5.66 -25.67 6.34
CA SER A 313 -4.78 -24.66 5.76
C SER A 313 -3.38 -24.82 6.33
N GLU A 314 -2.41 -24.98 5.45
CA GLU A 314 -1.00 -25.13 5.81
C GLU A 314 -0.13 -24.11 5.05
N MET A 315 0.99 -23.74 5.65
CA MET A 315 1.98 -22.86 5.01
C MET A 315 2.79 -23.68 4.00
N VAL A 316 2.45 -23.55 2.71
CA VAL A 316 3.11 -24.26 1.61
C VAL A 316 4.08 -23.30 0.91
N PRO A 317 5.40 -23.62 0.88
CA PRO A 317 6.36 -22.83 0.12
C PRO A 317 6.02 -22.81 -1.38
N GLY A 318 6.01 -21.62 -1.95
CA GLY A 318 5.83 -21.43 -3.38
C GLY A 318 7.17 -21.26 -4.10
N SER A 319 7.11 -21.01 -5.40
CA SER A 319 8.25 -20.81 -6.29
C SER A 319 8.50 -19.32 -6.57
N LEU A 320 9.67 -18.99 -7.10
CA LEU A 320 9.96 -17.63 -7.60
C LEU A 320 8.99 -17.21 -8.72
N GLY A 321 8.43 -18.17 -9.47
CA GLY A 321 7.43 -17.91 -10.50
C GLY A 321 6.12 -17.36 -9.96
N ASP A 322 5.80 -17.64 -8.70
CA ASP A 322 4.56 -17.20 -8.05
C ASP A 322 4.65 -15.77 -7.49
N VAL A 323 5.86 -15.22 -7.38
CA VAL A 323 6.11 -13.90 -6.76
C VAL A 323 5.48 -12.76 -7.57
N MET A 324 5.80 -12.67 -8.85
CA MET A 324 5.31 -11.56 -9.68
C MET A 324 3.80 -11.59 -9.90
N PRO A 325 3.16 -12.75 -10.16
CA PRO A 325 1.70 -12.84 -10.15
C PRO A 325 1.08 -12.35 -8.83
N ASN A 326 1.62 -12.77 -7.68
CA ASN A 326 1.12 -12.35 -6.37
C ASN A 326 1.28 -10.84 -6.12
N VAL A 327 2.42 -10.26 -6.52
CA VAL A 327 2.64 -8.80 -6.48
C VAL A 327 1.63 -8.08 -7.38
N GLY A 328 1.42 -8.58 -8.61
CA GLY A 328 0.44 -8.03 -9.55
C GLY A 328 -0.98 -8.06 -9.01
N ASP A 329 -1.42 -9.19 -8.48
CA ASP A 329 -2.75 -9.34 -7.87
C ASP A 329 -2.90 -8.42 -6.64
N THR A 330 -1.85 -8.29 -5.83
CA THR A 330 -1.86 -7.38 -4.67
C THR A 330 -1.97 -5.92 -5.12
N LEU A 331 -1.22 -5.50 -6.12
CA LEU A 331 -1.33 -4.15 -6.69
C LEU A 331 -2.71 -3.91 -7.32
N GLY A 332 -3.29 -4.90 -7.98
CA GLY A 332 -4.65 -4.83 -8.52
C GLY A 332 -5.70 -4.60 -7.43
N ARG A 333 -5.60 -5.35 -6.31
CA ARG A 333 -6.47 -5.14 -5.14
C ARG A 333 -6.27 -3.76 -4.50
N ILE A 334 -5.02 -3.30 -4.38
CA ILE A 334 -4.71 -1.95 -3.87
C ILE A 334 -5.35 -0.89 -4.77
N ALA A 335 -5.17 -0.98 -6.10
CA ALA A 335 -5.73 -0.03 -7.04
C ALA A 335 -7.27 0.03 -6.95
N HIS A 336 -7.93 -1.13 -6.85
CA HIS A 336 -9.38 -1.21 -6.64
C HIS A 336 -9.80 -0.56 -5.32
N SER A 337 -9.08 -0.86 -4.22
CA SER A 337 -9.34 -0.27 -2.91
C SER A 337 -9.12 1.25 -2.87
N MET A 338 -8.13 1.76 -3.61
CA MET A 338 -7.88 3.21 -3.72
C MET A 338 -9.05 3.95 -4.37
N TRP A 339 -9.70 3.35 -5.36
CA TRP A 339 -10.87 3.93 -6.01
C TRP A 339 -12.05 4.08 -5.03
N SER A 340 -12.26 3.08 -4.17
CA SER A 340 -13.33 3.08 -3.16
C SER A 340 -12.95 3.78 -1.84
N LEU A 341 -11.68 4.23 -1.69
CA LEU A 341 -11.16 4.79 -0.44
C LEU A 341 -11.98 5.98 0.10
N PRO A 342 -12.37 7.00 -0.69
CA PRO A 342 -13.15 8.13 -0.17
C PRO A 342 -14.50 7.67 0.42
N GLN A 343 -15.19 6.75 -0.25
CA GLN A 343 -16.44 6.20 0.24
C GLN A 343 -16.24 5.41 1.54
N ARG A 344 -15.24 4.52 1.60
CA ARG A 344 -14.93 3.73 2.80
C ARG A 344 -14.54 4.60 4.00
N VAL A 345 -13.82 5.70 3.77
CA VAL A 345 -13.48 6.66 4.84
C VAL A 345 -14.71 7.44 5.31
N TRP A 346 -15.59 7.80 4.40
CA TRP A 346 -16.87 8.42 4.76
C TRP A 346 -17.73 7.49 5.63
N GLU A 347 -17.91 6.24 5.19
CA GLU A 347 -18.64 5.20 5.95
C GLU A 347 -18.01 4.96 7.32
N LEU A 348 -16.67 4.89 7.37
CA LEU A 348 -15.92 4.77 8.62
C LEU A 348 -16.19 5.97 9.54
N GLY A 349 -16.19 7.20 9.02
CA GLY A 349 -16.47 8.42 9.77
C GLY A 349 -17.89 8.44 10.35
N VAL A 350 -18.89 8.04 9.56
CA VAL A 350 -20.28 7.91 10.02
C VAL A 350 -20.41 6.83 11.09
N ASN A 351 -19.75 5.69 10.89
CA ASN A 351 -19.82 4.55 11.81
C ASN A 351 -19.02 4.75 13.10
N LEU A 352 -18.12 5.74 13.17
CA LEU A 352 -17.35 6.06 14.38
C LEU A 352 -18.25 6.31 15.60
N PHE A 353 -19.39 6.94 15.40
CA PHE A 353 -20.35 7.31 16.44
C PHE A 353 -21.55 6.36 16.53
N SER A 354 -21.59 5.30 15.70
CA SER A 354 -22.66 4.27 15.75
C SER A 354 -22.29 3.14 16.71
N ASN A 355 -23.26 2.31 17.07
CA ASN A 355 -23.00 1.08 17.84
C ASN A 355 -22.57 -0.12 16.98
N GLN A 356 -22.36 0.08 15.67
CA GLN A 356 -21.94 -0.99 14.78
C GLN A 356 -20.44 -1.28 14.95
N GLU A 357 -20.04 -2.53 14.84
CA GLU A 357 -18.64 -2.92 14.80
C GLU A 357 -17.98 -2.39 13.54
N ARG A 358 -16.66 -2.15 13.61
CA ARG A 358 -15.87 -1.72 12.47
C ARG A 358 -15.73 -2.88 11.48
N ASP A 359 -15.98 -2.61 10.20
CA ASP A 359 -15.75 -3.57 9.12
C ASP A 359 -14.26 -3.95 9.05
N ALA A 360 -13.99 -5.25 8.93
CA ALA A 360 -12.63 -5.79 8.79
C ALA A 360 -11.90 -5.27 7.54
N ASN A 361 -12.62 -4.85 6.50
CA ASN A 361 -12.08 -4.26 5.27
C ASN A 361 -11.87 -2.73 5.35
N SER A 362 -12.12 -2.12 6.52
CA SER A 362 -11.92 -0.68 6.70
C SER A 362 -10.45 -0.30 6.56
N PRO A 363 -10.13 0.88 6.01
CA PRO A 363 -8.76 1.37 5.94
C PRO A 363 -8.14 1.50 7.33
N VAL A 364 -6.85 1.20 7.44
CA VAL A 364 -6.07 1.21 8.68
C VAL A 364 -4.94 2.23 8.54
N SER A 365 -4.67 3.01 9.59
CA SER A 365 -3.55 3.95 9.60
C SER A 365 -2.22 3.28 9.93
N VAL A 366 -1.12 4.04 9.82
CA VAL A 366 0.21 3.62 10.28
C VAL A 366 0.20 3.22 11.76
N VAL A 367 -0.59 3.91 12.58
CA VAL A 367 -0.76 3.59 14.01
C VAL A 367 -1.47 2.25 14.18
N GLY A 368 -2.54 2.02 13.40
CA GLY A 368 -3.28 0.77 13.42
C GLY A 368 -2.44 -0.42 12.93
N VAL A 369 -1.65 -0.25 11.86
CA VAL A 369 -0.71 -1.29 11.40
C VAL A 369 0.34 -1.62 12.46
N SER A 370 0.90 -0.61 13.14
CA SER A 370 1.85 -0.82 14.23
C SER A 370 1.23 -1.55 15.42
N ARG A 371 -0.03 -1.23 15.74
CA ARG A 371 -0.81 -1.93 16.74
C ARG A 371 -1.05 -3.39 16.38
N ILE A 372 -1.48 -3.66 15.13
CA ILE A 372 -1.66 -5.02 14.62
C ILE A 372 -0.35 -5.82 14.76
N ALA A 373 0.79 -5.20 14.42
CA ALA A 373 2.10 -5.83 14.62
C ALA A 373 2.39 -6.16 16.08
N GLY A 374 1.99 -5.30 17.01
CA GLY A 374 2.06 -5.56 18.45
C GLY A 374 1.19 -6.73 18.89
N GLU A 375 -0.07 -6.79 18.43
CA GLU A 375 -1.00 -7.89 18.70
C GLU A 375 -0.46 -9.23 18.17
N VAL A 376 0.05 -9.23 16.92
CA VAL A 376 0.69 -10.42 16.32
C VAL A 376 1.89 -10.88 17.12
N ALA A 377 2.75 -9.98 17.58
CA ALA A 377 3.93 -10.33 18.34
C ALA A 377 3.59 -10.94 19.73
N SER A 378 2.55 -10.42 20.39
CA SER A 378 2.17 -10.79 21.75
C SER A 378 1.24 -12.01 21.85
N THR A 379 0.46 -12.35 20.80
CA THR A 379 -0.48 -13.48 20.86
C THR A 379 0.19 -14.84 20.97
N ASP A 380 -0.37 -15.74 21.77
CA ASP A 380 0.09 -17.14 21.86
C ASP A 380 -0.69 -18.09 20.92
N ARG A 381 -1.62 -17.55 20.11
CA ARG A 381 -2.48 -18.34 19.21
C ARG A 381 -1.76 -18.84 17.96
N ILE A 382 -0.65 -18.22 17.59
CA ILE A 382 0.15 -18.57 16.41
C ILE A 382 1.61 -18.74 16.80
N ASP A 383 2.31 -19.63 16.10
CA ASP A 383 3.72 -19.92 16.32
C ASP A 383 4.64 -18.77 15.86
N LEU A 384 5.90 -18.83 16.21
CA LEU A 384 6.89 -17.80 15.87
C LEU A 384 7.06 -17.66 14.35
N LYS A 385 6.96 -18.76 13.59
CA LYS A 385 7.05 -18.73 12.12
C LYS A 385 5.91 -17.94 11.52
N ALA A 386 4.68 -18.19 11.95
CA ALA A 386 3.50 -17.46 11.49
C ALA A 386 3.51 -15.98 11.92
N LYS A 387 3.98 -15.66 13.14
CA LYS A 387 4.19 -14.28 13.59
C LYS A 387 5.13 -13.53 12.66
N THR A 388 6.28 -14.11 12.38
CA THR A 388 7.30 -13.49 11.51
C THR A 388 6.78 -13.32 10.08
N ALA A 389 6.11 -14.34 9.53
CA ALA A 389 5.49 -14.26 8.21
C ALA A 389 4.45 -13.14 8.14
N THR A 390 3.61 -13.00 9.16
CA THR A 390 2.60 -11.92 9.22
C THR A 390 3.26 -10.53 9.27
N LEU A 391 4.31 -10.34 10.07
CA LEU A 391 5.04 -9.06 10.12
C LEU A 391 5.68 -8.73 8.77
N VAL A 392 6.32 -9.70 8.11
CA VAL A 392 6.89 -9.51 6.75
C VAL A 392 5.78 -9.19 5.74
N SER A 393 4.60 -9.82 5.86
CA SER A 393 3.44 -9.55 5.01
C SER A 393 2.93 -8.12 5.18
N LEU A 394 2.87 -7.61 6.42
CA LEU A 394 2.51 -6.22 6.69
C LEU A 394 3.51 -5.25 6.04
N ILE A 395 4.80 -5.52 6.13
CA ILE A 395 5.85 -4.70 5.51
C ILE A 395 5.73 -4.75 3.98
N ALA A 396 5.52 -5.92 3.39
CA ALA A 396 5.32 -6.08 1.96
C ALA A 396 4.11 -5.29 1.47
N GLY A 397 2.95 -5.48 2.09
CA GLY A 397 1.70 -4.79 1.75
C GLY A 397 1.81 -3.28 1.87
N MET A 398 2.42 -2.79 2.95
CA MET A 398 2.66 -1.36 3.16
C MET A 398 3.54 -0.77 2.05
N ASN A 399 4.64 -1.42 1.67
CA ASN A 399 5.52 -0.91 0.62
C ASN A 399 4.85 -0.94 -0.76
N LEU A 400 4.09 -1.98 -1.10
CA LEU A 400 3.30 -2.02 -2.33
C LEU A 400 2.21 -0.94 -2.35
N MET A 401 1.61 -0.63 -1.20
CA MET A 401 0.66 0.46 -1.06
C MET A 401 1.33 1.83 -1.23
N LEU A 402 2.48 2.06 -0.60
CA LEU A 402 3.26 3.30 -0.79
C LEU A 402 3.68 3.49 -2.26
N PHE A 403 4.09 2.42 -2.94
CA PHE A 403 4.35 2.46 -4.38
C PHE A 403 3.12 2.91 -5.17
N ALA A 404 1.97 2.27 -4.96
CA ALA A 404 0.74 2.56 -5.70
C ALA A 404 0.23 3.98 -5.44
N PHE A 405 0.24 4.45 -4.16
CA PHE A 405 -0.16 5.81 -3.82
C PHE A 405 0.75 6.86 -4.46
N ASN A 406 2.06 6.65 -4.43
CA ASN A 406 3.01 7.59 -5.02
C ASN A 406 2.97 7.63 -6.56
N LEU A 407 2.28 6.69 -7.23
CA LEU A 407 2.02 6.76 -8.67
C LEU A 407 0.76 7.54 -9.03
N LEU A 408 -0.06 7.97 -8.07
CA LEU A 408 -1.24 8.80 -8.37
C LEU A 408 -0.80 10.12 -9.02
N PRO A 409 -1.44 10.55 -10.12
CA PRO A 409 -1.11 11.78 -10.84
C PRO A 409 -1.58 13.04 -10.10
N LEU A 410 -1.31 13.13 -8.81
CA LEU A 410 -1.75 14.18 -7.90
C LEU A 410 -0.57 14.76 -7.12
N LEU A 411 -0.36 16.07 -7.17
CA LEU A 411 0.54 16.74 -6.23
C LEU A 411 -0.11 16.74 -4.82
N PRO A 412 0.65 16.54 -3.73
CA PRO A 412 2.12 16.56 -3.61
C PRO A 412 2.84 15.21 -3.81
N LEU A 413 2.18 14.20 -4.36
CA LEU A 413 2.78 12.87 -4.59
C LEU A 413 3.74 12.89 -5.80
N ASP A 414 4.70 11.95 -5.83
CA ASP A 414 5.69 11.85 -6.92
C ASP A 414 5.06 11.67 -8.29
N GLY A 415 3.95 10.90 -8.36
CA GLY A 415 3.15 10.70 -9.56
C GLY A 415 2.64 12.00 -10.17
N GLY A 416 2.38 13.03 -9.37
CA GLY A 416 2.02 14.36 -9.85
C GLY A 416 3.15 15.02 -10.64
N HIS A 417 4.40 14.89 -10.18
CA HIS A 417 5.58 15.37 -10.89
C HIS A 417 5.87 14.55 -12.15
N VAL A 418 5.70 13.22 -12.09
CA VAL A 418 5.82 12.33 -13.27
C VAL A 418 4.78 12.71 -14.32
N PHE A 419 3.53 12.91 -13.92
CA PHE A 419 2.46 13.35 -14.82
C PHE A 419 2.75 14.72 -15.43
N GLY A 420 3.23 15.66 -14.62
CA GLY A 420 3.63 16.99 -15.09
C GLY A 420 4.75 16.94 -16.14
N ALA A 421 5.76 16.09 -15.90
CA ALA A 421 6.85 15.87 -16.84
C ALA A 421 6.37 15.20 -18.16
N LEU A 422 5.46 14.22 -18.06
CA LEU A 422 4.83 13.59 -19.22
C LEU A 422 3.99 14.58 -20.02
N TRP A 423 3.19 15.40 -19.33
CA TRP A 423 2.39 16.45 -19.95
C TRP A 423 3.25 17.48 -20.69
N GLU A 424 4.40 17.86 -20.11
CA GLU A 424 5.40 18.70 -20.79
C GLU A 424 5.92 18.05 -22.07
N ALA A 425 6.26 16.75 -22.01
CA ALA A 425 6.73 16.03 -23.20
C ALA A 425 5.68 16.03 -24.32
N ILE A 426 4.41 15.81 -23.98
CA ILE A 426 3.30 15.84 -24.94
C ILE A 426 3.16 17.24 -25.55
N ARG A 427 3.14 18.31 -24.72
CA ARG A 427 3.03 19.71 -25.20
C ARG A 427 4.19 20.10 -26.12
N ARG A 428 5.44 19.75 -25.75
CA ARG A 428 6.62 20.02 -26.58
C ARG A 428 6.59 19.23 -27.88
N GLY A 429 6.16 17.96 -27.83
CA GLY A 429 5.99 17.13 -29.02
C GLY A 429 4.96 17.73 -29.97
N PHE A 430 3.81 18.18 -29.46
CA PHE A 430 2.78 18.84 -30.25
C PHE A 430 3.24 20.19 -30.83
N ALA A 431 3.94 21.01 -30.05
CA ALA A 431 4.50 22.28 -30.51
C ALA A 431 5.51 22.07 -31.64
N LYS A 432 6.37 21.06 -31.52
CA LYS A 432 7.31 20.68 -32.58
C LYS A 432 6.60 20.22 -33.85
N LEU A 433 5.54 19.41 -33.72
CA LEU A 433 4.75 18.92 -34.87
C LEU A 433 4.02 20.06 -35.58
N THR A 434 3.49 21.03 -34.82
CA THR A 434 2.75 22.20 -35.35
C THR A 434 3.65 23.40 -35.64
N ARG A 435 4.98 23.27 -35.54
CA ARG A 435 5.97 24.33 -35.73
C ARG A 435 5.71 25.58 -34.86
N ARG A 436 5.18 25.40 -33.68
CA ARG A 436 4.98 26.46 -32.67
C ARG A 436 6.20 26.59 -31.77
N ALA A 437 6.30 27.74 -31.08
CA ALA A 437 7.36 27.98 -30.10
C ALA A 437 7.27 26.95 -28.95
N ASP A 438 8.42 26.66 -28.31
CA ASP A 438 8.48 25.76 -27.14
C ASP A 438 7.59 26.32 -26.02
N PRO A 439 6.62 25.55 -25.50
CA PRO A 439 5.74 25.98 -24.42
C PRO A 439 6.43 26.10 -23.05
N GLY A 440 7.73 25.82 -22.98
CA GLY A 440 8.52 25.86 -21.75
C GLY A 440 8.28 24.67 -20.79
N PRO A 441 9.00 24.64 -19.67
CA PRO A 441 8.87 23.56 -18.68
C PRO A 441 7.49 23.56 -18.01
N PHE A 442 7.10 22.38 -17.51
CA PHE A 442 5.91 22.28 -16.66
C PHE A 442 6.18 23.00 -15.33
N ASP A 443 5.28 23.87 -14.95
CA ASP A 443 5.34 24.66 -13.71
C ASP A 443 4.36 24.09 -12.67
N PRO A 444 4.83 23.29 -11.68
CA PRO A 444 3.98 22.72 -10.65
C PRO A 444 3.35 23.75 -9.72
N VAL A 445 3.93 24.97 -9.64
CA VAL A 445 3.41 26.07 -8.83
C VAL A 445 1.99 26.48 -9.23
N LYS A 446 1.65 26.34 -10.51
CA LYS A 446 0.29 26.63 -11.02
C LYS A 446 -0.76 25.67 -10.46
N LEU A 447 -0.35 24.49 -10.01
CA LEU A 447 -1.23 23.50 -9.39
C LEU A 447 -1.25 23.58 -7.86
N LEU A 448 -0.53 24.51 -7.23
CA LEU A 448 -0.52 24.67 -5.77
C LEU A 448 -1.92 24.74 -5.14
N PRO A 449 -2.90 25.50 -5.68
CA PRO A 449 -4.25 25.50 -5.11
C PRO A 449 -4.89 24.11 -5.07
N LEU A 450 -4.76 23.34 -6.14
CA LEU A 450 -5.23 21.95 -6.20
C LEU A 450 -4.45 21.05 -5.22
N THR A 451 -3.13 21.25 -5.12
CA THR A 451 -2.26 20.53 -4.20
C THR A 451 -2.71 20.71 -2.74
N TYR A 452 -3.06 21.94 -2.33
CA TYR A 452 -3.56 22.19 -0.99
C TYR A 452 -4.92 21.54 -0.72
N VAL A 453 -5.83 21.55 -1.70
CA VAL A 453 -7.12 20.85 -1.58
C VAL A 453 -6.91 19.35 -1.41
N VAL A 454 -6.05 18.74 -2.25
CA VAL A 454 -5.73 17.31 -2.18
C VAL A 454 -5.03 16.97 -0.86
N ALA A 455 -4.03 17.75 -0.46
CA ALA A 455 -3.33 17.55 0.82
C ALA A 455 -4.28 17.68 2.02
N GLY A 456 -5.17 18.68 2.00
CA GLY A 456 -6.19 18.87 3.03
C GLY A 456 -7.16 17.68 3.11
N ALA A 457 -7.59 17.15 1.97
CA ALA A 457 -8.41 15.94 1.91
C ALA A 457 -7.68 14.73 2.51
N PHE A 458 -6.41 14.51 2.15
CA PHE A 458 -5.61 13.42 2.73
C PHE A 458 -5.39 13.58 4.24
N ILE A 459 -5.15 14.80 4.73
CA ILE A 459 -5.02 15.07 6.17
C ILE A 459 -6.34 14.74 6.88
N LEU A 460 -7.48 15.19 6.35
CA LEU A 460 -8.78 14.91 6.93
C LEU A 460 -9.08 13.41 6.96
N MET A 461 -8.83 12.71 5.84
CA MET A 461 -8.98 11.25 5.77
C MET A 461 -8.08 10.55 6.79
N SER A 462 -6.82 10.98 6.93
CA SER A 462 -5.88 10.42 7.89
C SER A 462 -6.35 10.62 9.33
N ILE A 463 -6.90 11.79 9.67
CA ILE A 463 -7.47 12.06 11.00
C ILE A 463 -8.61 11.11 11.30
N VAL A 464 -9.55 10.90 10.34
CA VAL A 464 -10.68 9.99 10.51
C VAL A 464 -10.20 8.55 10.73
N ILE A 465 -9.24 8.07 9.92
CA ILE A 465 -8.70 6.70 10.03
C ILE A 465 -7.96 6.52 11.37
N ILE A 466 -7.11 7.48 11.76
CA ILE A 466 -6.40 7.44 13.05
C ILE A 466 -7.40 7.44 14.22
N ALA A 467 -8.41 8.30 14.18
CA ALA A 467 -9.46 8.32 15.20
C ALA A 467 -10.18 6.97 15.30
N ALA A 468 -10.47 6.34 14.15
CA ALA A 468 -11.06 5.00 14.10
C ALA A 468 -10.15 3.93 14.71
N ASP A 469 -8.84 4.01 14.48
CA ASP A 469 -7.87 3.05 15.05
C ASP A 469 -7.78 3.15 16.59
N PHE A 470 -8.08 4.34 17.17
CA PHE A 470 -8.14 4.52 18.63
C PHE A 470 -9.52 4.16 19.23
N ILE A 471 -10.62 4.62 18.60
CA ILE A 471 -11.98 4.49 19.16
C ILE A 471 -12.54 3.09 18.92
N LYS A 472 -12.37 2.57 17.69
CA LYS A 472 -12.85 1.25 17.25
C LYS A 472 -11.75 0.45 16.59
N PRO A 473 -10.76 0.00 17.37
CA PRO A 473 -9.63 -0.72 16.80
C PRO A 473 -10.03 -2.04 16.15
N LEU A 474 -9.46 -2.36 15.00
CA LEU A 474 -9.52 -3.69 14.43
C LEU A 474 -8.74 -4.65 15.32
N ARG A 475 -9.36 -5.75 15.75
CA ARG A 475 -8.73 -6.84 16.49
C ARG A 475 -8.60 -8.04 15.57
N LEU A 476 -7.43 -8.65 15.52
CA LEU A 476 -7.18 -9.85 14.72
C LEU A 476 -7.50 -11.14 15.50
N PHE A 477 -7.44 -11.06 16.84
CA PHE A 477 -7.56 -12.22 17.73
C PHE A 477 -8.54 -11.99 18.86
#